data_f94963893f9e7fcb73ebd3e159e0a894
#
_entry.id   f94963893f9e7fcb73ebd3e159e0a894
#
_cell.length_a   1.000
_cell.length_b   1.000
_cell.length_c   1.000
_cell.angle_alpha   90.00
_cell.angle_beta   90.00
_cell.angle_gamma   90.00
#
_symmetry.space_group_name_H-M   'P 1'
#
loop_
_entity.id
_entity.type
_entity.pdbx_description
1 polymer ?
#
loop_
_entity_poly.entity_id
_entity_poly.type
_entity_poly.pdbx_seq_one_letter_code
_entity_poly.pdbx_strand_id
1 'polypeptide(L)'
;TNSLMKQMTVEYNGVQPALGYTYRFFALTMNPNPDTKFLSINGIAPTPSTIADSTYPYVAKFYAITRANPEGNVKKVLDWLQGEQGQTLIEKSGYSRLA
;
A
#
# COMPACT_ATOMS: atom_id res chain seq x y z
N THR A 1 -14.38 -0.19 4.88
CA THR A 1 -14.05 1.17 5.37
C THR A 1 -15.34 1.86 5.76
N ASN A 2 -15.33 2.45 6.92
CA ASN A 2 -16.48 3.19 7.38
C ASN A 2 -16.58 4.56 6.69
N SER A 3 -17.74 5.19 6.79
CA SER A 3 -18.03 6.47 6.16
C SER A 3 -17.11 7.61 6.63
N LEU A 4 -16.62 7.56 7.88
CA LEU A 4 -15.72 8.56 8.42
C LEU A 4 -14.37 8.57 7.69
N MET A 5 -13.78 7.40 7.46
CA MET A 5 -12.53 7.30 6.72
C MET A 5 -12.68 7.77 5.27
N LYS A 6 -13.82 7.43 4.64
CA LYS A 6 -14.13 7.93 3.31
C LYS A 6 -14.22 9.46 3.28
N GLN A 7 -14.90 10.07 4.23
CA GLN A 7 -15.00 11.53 4.33
C GLN A 7 -13.63 12.19 4.51
N MET A 8 -12.75 11.61 5.32
CA MET A 8 -11.42 12.16 5.57
C MET A 8 -10.45 11.98 4.41
N THR A 9 -10.57 10.92 3.64
CA THR A 9 -9.60 10.61 2.58
C THR A 9 -10.08 10.96 1.18
N VAL A 10 -11.37 10.86 0.93
CA VAL A 10 -11.95 11.04 -0.43
C VAL A 10 -12.70 12.35 -0.55
N GLU A 11 -13.51 12.69 0.44
CA GLU A 11 -14.44 13.83 0.39
C GLU A 11 -13.91 15.08 1.11
N TYR A 12 -12.73 15.00 1.74
CA TYR A 12 -12.16 16.13 2.47
C TYR A 12 -11.84 17.30 1.53
N ASN A 13 -12.25 18.49 1.91
CA ASN A 13 -12.12 19.70 1.10
C ASN A 13 -11.12 20.75 1.66
N GLY A 14 -10.38 20.40 2.71
CA GLY A 14 -9.37 21.29 3.28
C GLY A 14 -9.90 22.41 4.20
N VAL A 15 -11.20 22.45 4.49
CA VAL A 15 -11.79 23.57 5.25
C VAL A 15 -11.42 23.51 6.73
N GLN A 16 -11.33 22.32 7.33
CA GLN A 16 -11.00 22.15 8.72
C GLN A 16 -9.81 21.21 8.91
N PRO A 17 -8.95 21.42 9.92
CA PRO A 17 -7.90 20.46 10.22
C PRO A 17 -8.49 19.08 10.54
N ALA A 18 -7.99 18.05 9.90
CA ALA A 18 -8.42 16.68 10.12
C ALA A 18 -7.23 15.72 9.95
N LEU A 19 -7.24 14.63 10.72
CA LEU A 19 -6.26 13.56 10.62
C LEU A 19 -7.00 12.25 10.35
N GLY A 20 -6.67 11.61 9.23
CA GLY A 20 -7.19 10.30 8.88
C GLY A 20 -6.07 9.28 8.72
N TYR A 21 -6.44 8.01 8.63
CA TYR A 21 -5.51 6.93 8.32
C TYR A 21 -6.15 5.93 7.36
N THR A 22 -5.35 5.41 6.45
CA THR A 22 -5.78 4.39 5.49
C THR A 22 -4.54 3.77 4.85
N TYR A 23 -4.74 2.80 3.98
CA TYR A 23 -3.63 2.28 3.17
C TYR A 23 -3.21 3.29 2.11
N ARG A 24 -1.88 3.38 1.88
CA ARG A 24 -1.32 4.27 0.87
C ARG A 24 -1.92 4.05 -0.51
N PHE A 25 -2.10 2.78 -0.91
CA PHE A 25 -2.73 2.44 -2.17
C PHE A 25 -4.14 3.02 -2.31
N PHE A 26 -4.95 2.93 -1.26
CA PHE A 26 -6.31 3.48 -1.26
C PHE A 26 -6.31 5.00 -1.46
N ALA A 27 -5.48 5.70 -0.70
CA ALA A 27 -5.47 7.17 -0.71
C ALA A 27 -4.80 7.74 -1.98
N LEU A 28 -3.82 7.05 -2.55
CA LEU A 28 -3.03 7.58 -3.67
C LEU A 28 -3.53 7.10 -5.03
N THR A 29 -3.96 5.85 -5.12
CA THR A 29 -4.28 5.20 -6.41
C THR A 29 -5.77 5.03 -6.62
N MET A 30 -6.49 4.54 -5.63
CA MET A 30 -7.93 4.31 -5.78
C MET A 30 -8.76 5.59 -5.65
N ASN A 31 -8.42 6.44 -4.69
CA ASN A 31 -9.19 7.64 -4.37
C ASN A 31 -8.27 8.82 -4.07
N PRO A 32 -7.51 9.32 -5.06
CA PRO A 32 -6.64 10.47 -4.84
C PRO A 32 -7.47 11.71 -4.50
N ASN A 33 -6.99 12.48 -3.51
CA ASN A 33 -7.61 13.74 -3.10
C ASN A 33 -6.51 14.79 -2.95
N PRO A 34 -6.53 15.87 -3.76
CA PRO A 34 -5.49 16.91 -3.73
C PRO A 34 -5.47 17.73 -2.43
N ASP A 35 -6.54 17.72 -1.65
CA ASP A 35 -6.62 18.43 -0.38
C ASP A 35 -6.05 17.63 0.80
N THR A 36 -5.50 16.46 0.55
CA THR A 36 -4.87 15.60 1.55
C THR A 36 -3.41 15.38 1.24
N LYS A 37 -2.60 15.12 2.26
CA LYS A 37 -1.20 14.75 2.12
C LYS A 37 -0.82 13.68 3.12
N PHE A 38 0.17 12.88 2.76
CA PHE A 38 0.76 11.93 3.69
C PHE A 38 1.66 12.63 4.68
N LEU A 39 1.64 12.16 5.91
CA LEU A 39 2.50 12.66 6.97
C LEU A 39 3.74 11.78 7.11
N SER A 40 4.87 12.43 7.34
CA SER A 40 6.07 11.72 7.77
C SER A 40 5.96 11.35 9.25
N ILE A 41 6.47 10.19 9.63
CA ILE A 41 6.56 9.73 11.01
C ILE A 41 8.04 9.67 11.39
N ASN A 42 8.41 10.37 12.45
CA ASN A 42 9.82 10.50 12.87
C ASN A 42 10.74 10.97 11.72
N GLY A 43 10.24 11.88 10.87
CA GLY A 43 10.99 12.38 9.72
C GLY A 43 11.01 11.45 8.51
N ILE A 44 10.34 10.32 8.55
CA ILE A 44 10.34 9.32 7.46
C ILE A 44 9.01 9.38 6.72
N ALA A 45 9.06 9.70 5.43
CA ALA A 45 7.88 9.74 4.57
C ALA A 45 7.48 8.33 4.10
N PRO A 46 6.18 8.08 3.86
CA PRO A 46 5.70 6.77 3.38
C PRO A 46 5.90 6.63 1.88
N THR A 47 7.16 6.45 1.47
CA THR A 47 7.53 6.20 0.07
C THR A 47 7.57 4.70 -0.22
N PRO A 48 7.54 4.27 -1.51
CA PRO A 48 7.69 2.86 -1.82
C PRO A 48 8.93 2.20 -1.22
N SER A 49 10.06 2.91 -1.17
CA SER A 49 11.31 2.38 -0.61
C SER A 49 11.25 2.26 0.91
N THR A 50 10.74 3.28 1.62
CA THR A 50 10.65 3.24 3.09
C THR A 50 9.60 2.25 3.60
N ILE A 51 8.61 1.95 2.79
CA ILE A 51 7.64 0.89 3.08
C ILE A 51 8.24 -0.48 2.81
N ALA A 52 8.96 -0.65 1.69
CA ALA A 52 9.59 -1.92 1.33
C ALA A 52 10.63 -2.37 2.36
N ASP A 53 11.48 -1.45 2.84
CA ASP A 53 12.52 -1.75 3.83
C ASP A 53 12.05 -1.63 5.29
N SER A 54 10.78 -1.31 5.50
CA SER A 54 10.15 -1.17 6.83
C SER A 54 10.75 -0.06 7.70
N THR A 55 11.42 0.93 7.11
CA THR A 55 11.86 2.12 7.87
C THR A 55 10.68 3.03 8.22
N TYR A 56 9.64 3.08 7.40
CA TYR A 56 8.38 3.70 7.80
C TYR A 56 7.66 2.80 8.81
N PRO A 57 7.29 3.31 10.01
CA PRO A 57 6.90 2.44 11.12
C PRO A 57 5.53 1.75 10.96
N TYR A 58 4.65 2.28 10.11
CA TYR A 58 3.31 1.72 9.95
C TYR A 58 3.17 1.06 8.58
N VAL A 59 3.56 -0.20 8.49
CA VAL A 59 3.45 -1.00 7.26
C VAL A 59 2.57 -2.22 7.49
N ALA A 60 1.85 -2.61 6.44
CA ALA A 60 1.08 -3.86 6.41
C ALA A 60 1.52 -4.68 5.19
N LYS A 61 1.55 -5.99 5.35
CA LYS A 61 1.96 -6.91 4.30
C LYS A 61 0.74 -7.58 3.67
N PHE A 62 0.80 -7.79 2.37
CA PHE A 62 -0.11 -8.66 1.66
C PHE A 62 0.47 -10.06 1.56
N TYR A 63 -0.40 -11.04 1.61
CA TYR A 63 -0.01 -12.45 1.59
C TYR A 63 -0.76 -13.19 0.50
N ALA A 64 -0.05 -13.97 -0.29
CA ALA A 64 -0.67 -15.03 -1.09
C ALA A 64 -0.84 -16.27 -0.20
N ILE A 65 -2.05 -16.79 -0.13
CA ILE A 65 -2.38 -17.94 0.73
C ILE A 65 -2.58 -19.17 -0.16
N THR A 66 -1.84 -20.23 0.11
CA THR A 66 -1.93 -21.50 -0.59
C THR A 66 -1.95 -22.66 0.40
N ARG A 67 -2.08 -23.87 -0.12
CA ARG A 67 -1.78 -25.09 0.66
C ARG A 67 -0.30 -25.12 1.02
N ALA A 68 0.06 -25.89 2.03
CA ALA A 68 1.42 -25.92 2.59
C ALA A 68 2.51 -26.25 1.56
N ASN A 69 2.25 -27.12 0.60
CA ASN A 69 3.19 -27.50 -0.44
C ASN A 69 2.57 -27.24 -1.82
N PRO A 70 2.60 -25.98 -2.31
CA PRO A 70 2.01 -25.65 -3.61
C PRO A 70 2.81 -26.32 -4.74
N GLU A 71 2.09 -26.85 -5.74
CA GLU A 71 2.66 -27.53 -6.90
C GLU A 71 2.04 -27.01 -8.20
N GLY A 72 2.65 -27.37 -9.33
CA GLY A 72 2.13 -27.07 -10.65
C GLY A 72 1.99 -25.57 -10.92
N ASN A 73 0.85 -25.16 -11.45
CA ASN A 73 0.61 -23.77 -11.84
C ASN A 73 0.53 -22.81 -10.64
N VAL A 74 0.06 -23.29 -9.50
CA VAL A 74 0.02 -22.48 -8.25
C VAL A 74 1.45 -22.08 -7.85
N LYS A 75 2.37 -23.04 -7.84
CA LYS A 75 3.78 -22.78 -7.54
C LYS A 75 4.41 -21.83 -8.57
N LYS A 76 4.11 -22.02 -9.86
CA LYS A 76 4.62 -21.14 -10.93
C LYS A 76 4.19 -19.69 -10.74
N VAL A 77 2.92 -19.46 -10.38
CA VAL A 77 2.40 -18.10 -10.12
C VAL A 77 3.08 -17.47 -8.90
N LEU A 78 3.25 -18.24 -7.82
CA LEU A 78 3.94 -17.74 -6.62
C LEU A 78 5.39 -17.37 -6.91
N ASP A 79 6.12 -18.24 -7.60
CA ASP A 79 7.51 -17.99 -7.96
C ASP A 79 7.63 -16.76 -8.89
N TRP A 80 6.71 -16.61 -9.81
CA TRP A 80 6.66 -15.45 -10.70
C TRP A 80 6.37 -14.16 -9.96
N LEU A 81 5.41 -14.16 -9.01
CA LEU A 81 5.09 -12.99 -8.20
C LEU A 81 6.28 -12.51 -7.37
N GLN A 82 7.10 -13.44 -6.88
CA GLN A 82 8.31 -13.12 -6.12
C GLN A 82 9.51 -12.77 -7.01
N GLY A 83 9.42 -13.03 -8.30
CA GLY A 83 10.45 -12.71 -9.28
C GLY A 83 10.39 -11.25 -9.72
N GLU A 84 11.38 -10.81 -10.49
CA GLU A 84 11.51 -9.40 -10.90
C GLU A 84 10.30 -8.87 -11.67
N GLN A 85 9.76 -9.67 -12.58
CA GLN A 85 8.58 -9.25 -13.36
C GLN A 85 7.33 -9.07 -12.48
N GLY A 86 7.09 -10.02 -11.56
CA GLY A 86 5.97 -9.94 -10.63
C GLY A 86 6.12 -8.77 -9.67
N GLN A 87 7.32 -8.53 -9.15
CA GLN A 87 7.58 -7.38 -8.27
C GLN A 87 7.43 -6.05 -9.00
N THR A 88 7.85 -5.97 -10.27
CA THR A 88 7.63 -4.79 -11.11
C THR A 88 6.13 -4.53 -11.32
N LEU A 89 5.34 -5.57 -11.54
CA LEU A 89 3.89 -5.43 -11.67
C LEU A 89 3.26 -4.92 -10.37
N ILE A 90 3.69 -5.44 -9.23
CA ILE A 90 3.23 -5.01 -7.90
C ILE A 90 3.52 -3.51 -7.70
N GLU A 91 4.72 -3.04 -8.03
CA GLU A 91 5.06 -1.62 -7.96
C GLU A 91 4.18 -0.76 -8.88
N LYS A 92 4.02 -1.18 -10.13
CA LYS A 92 3.18 -0.47 -11.10
C LYS A 92 1.70 -0.44 -10.70
N SER A 93 1.26 -1.39 -9.91
CA SER A 93 -0.09 -1.43 -9.35
C SER A 93 -0.28 -0.47 -8.16
N GLY A 94 0.78 0.17 -7.68
CA GLY A 94 0.70 1.14 -6.57
C GLY A 94 1.07 0.58 -5.20
N TYR A 95 1.52 -0.67 -5.13
CA TYR A 95 2.04 -1.29 -3.91
C TYR A 95 3.57 -1.23 -3.87
N SER A 96 4.16 -1.60 -2.75
CA SER A 96 5.61 -1.70 -2.62
C SER A 96 6.07 -3.13 -2.81
N ARG A 97 7.24 -3.31 -3.45
CA ARG A 97 7.84 -4.62 -3.65
C ARG A 97 8.34 -5.22 -2.34
N LEU A 98 8.65 -6.49 -2.37
CA LEU A 98 9.37 -7.16 -1.29
C LEU A 98 10.76 -6.55 -1.12
N ALA A 99 11.18 -6.45 0.10
CA ALA A 99 12.52 -5.95 0.42
C ALA A 99 13.61 -6.92 -0.02
#